data_900d80b0421c749bd4faf83acbddf50c
#
_entry.id   900d80b0421c749bd4faf83acbddf50c
#
_cell.length_a   1.000
_cell.length_b   1.000
_cell.length_c   1.000
_cell.angle_alpha   90.00
_cell.angle_beta   90.00
_cell.angle_gamma   90.00
#
_symmetry.space_group_name_H-M   'P 1'
#
loop_
_entity.id
_entity.type
_entity.pdbx_description
1 polymer ?
#
loop_
_entity_poly.entity_id
_entity_poly.type
_entity_poly.pdbx_seq_one_letter_code
_entity_poly.pdbx_strand_id
1 'polypeptide(L)'
;YIAAEGPDGLYLIDQHSAHERILFEKMVEEMNGRIVSQMLLEPRVIHLNASLMEAFEAQKETLLSIGFKVEPFGVDSIRVEAIPSVIQHLDVGEAILAALERDDEDQNLIEQTIEKKIISRICKHAAIKGGQVLSMQEQEKLIRDLENCESPRTCPHGRPTMIYLSVDMLARQFGRLGSR
;
A
#
# COMPACT_ATOMS: atom_id res chain seq x y z
N TYR A 1 8.83 12.27 5.92
CA TYR A 1 10.05 11.45 5.89
C TYR A 1 10.52 11.16 7.29
N ILE A 2 11.16 10.00 7.49
CA ILE A 2 11.82 9.61 8.74
C ILE A 2 13.32 9.62 8.50
N ALA A 3 14.07 10.21 9.43
CA ALA A 3 15.53 10.16 9.44
C ALA A 3 15.98 9.18 10.53
N ALA A 4 16.69 8.13 10.15
CA ALA A 4 17.19 7.10 11.05
C ALA A 4 18.71 7.00 10.94
N GLU A 5 19.39 6.96 12.08
CA GLU A 5 20.83 6.72 12.15
C GLU A 5 21.09 5.21 12.08
N GLY A 6 22.05 4.82 11.25
CA GLY A 6 22.56 3.46 11.15
C GLY A 6 24.06 3.40 11.39
N PRO A 7 24.65 2.19 11.45
CA PRO A 7 26.05 2.02 11.79
C PRO A 7 27.01 2.73 10.84
N ASP A 8 26.62 2.89 9.57
CA ASP A 8 27.49 3.40 8.51
C ASP A 8 27.04 4.76 7.93
N GLY A 9 25.97 5.38 8.47
CA GLY A 9 25.45 6.63 7.97
C GLY A 9 24.00 6.90 8.34
N LEU A 10 23.34 7.75 7.52
CA LEU A 10 21.97 8.20 7.71
C LEU A 10 21.06 7.56 6.66
N TYR A 11 19.91 7.08 7.09
CA TYR A 11 18.81 6.63 6.23
C TYR A 11 17.68 7.66 6.23
N LEU A 12 17.25 8.07 5.06
CA LEU A 12 16.01 8.84 4.90
C LEU A 12 14.96 7.90 4.31
N ILE A 13 13.88 7.70 5.06
CA ILE A 13 12.81 6.76 4.73
C ILE A 13 11.58 7.55 4.34
N ASP A 14 11.03 7.23 3.17
CA ASP A 14 9.73 7.73 2.75
C ASP A 14 8.64 6.92 3.44
N GLN A 15 7.95 7.53 4.40
CA GLN A 15 6.93 6.85 5.21
C GLN A 15 5.74 6.34 4.39
N HIS A 16 5.38 7.03 3.29
CA HIS A 16 4.30 6.58 2.40
C HIS A 16 4.73 5.33 1.64
N SER A 17 5.85 5.40 0.91
CA SER A 17 6.38 4.27 0.12
C SER A 17 6.72 3.06 0.99
N ALA A 18 7.23 3.29 2.21
CA ALA A 18 7.50 2.23 3.19
C ALA A 18 6.21 1.54 3.65
N HIS A 19 5.18 2.32 4.02
CA HIS A 19 3.91 1.76 4.47
C HIS A 19 3.17 1.04 3.35
N GLU A 20 3.23 1.57 2.13
CA GLU A 20 2.69 0.92 0.94
C GLU A 20 3.32 -0.48 0.72
N ARG A 21 4.65 -0.60 0.84
CA ARG A 21 5.34 -1.89 0.75
C ARG A 21 4.89 -2.87 1.84
N ILE A 22 4.80 -2.42 3.08
CA ILE A 22 4.37 -3.23 4.21
C ILE A 22 2.95 -3.77 4.00
N LEU A 23 2.01 -2.90 3.62
CA LEU A 23 0.62 -3.30 3.36
C LEU A 23 0.53 -4.29 2.20
N PHE A 24 1.26 -4.04 1.12
CA PHE A 24 1.29 -4.90 -0.06
C PHE A 24 1.77 -6.31 0.28
N GLU A 25 2.89 -6.45 0.97
CA GLU A 25 3.42 -7.77 1.31
C GLU A 25 2.50 -8.52 2.28
N LYS A 26 1.92 -7.83 3.27
CA LYS A 26 0.91 -8.43 4.17
C LYS A 26 -0.32 -8.93 3.41
N MET A 27 -0.85 -8.15 2.46
CA MET A 27 -2.01 -8.58 1.66
C MET A 27 -1.67 -9.76 0.74
N VAL A 28 -0.48 -9.76 0.13
CA VAL A 28 -0.02 -10.87 -0.73
C VAL A 28 0.21 -12.14 0.10
N GLU A 29 0.77 -12.02 1.29
CA GLU A 29 0.93 -13.14 2.22
C GLU A 29 -0.43 -13.74 2.64
N GLU A 30 -1.39 -12.90 3.03
CA GLU A 30 -2.75 -13.35 3.36
C GLU A 30 -3.44 -14.00 2.15
N MET A 31 -3.30 -13.47 0.96
CA MET A 31 -3.87 -14.05 -0.27
C MET A 31 -3.31 -15.44 -0.55
N ASN A 32 -2.01 -15.66 -0.34
CA ASN A 32 -1.34 -16.96 -0.57
C ASN A 32 -1.56 -17.96 0.58
N GLY A 33 -2.02 -17.52 1.74
CA GLY A 33 -2.24 -18.32 2.93
C GLY A 33 -3.71 -18.35 3.34
N ARG A 34 -4.01 -17.81 4.52
CA ARG A 34 -5.37 -17.68 5.03
C ARG A 34 -5.83 -16.23 4.85
N ILE A 35 -6.75 -16.01 3.94
CA ILE A 35 -7.39 -14.70 3.77
C ILE A 35 -8.13 -14.33 5.05
N VAL A 36 -7.82 -13.15 5.60
CA VAL A 36 -8.47 -12.61 6.78
C VAL A 36 -9.31 -11.40 6.37
N SER A 37 -10.62 -11.53 6.50
CA SER A 37 -11.55 -10.45 6.18
C SER A 37 -12.18 -9.89 7.45
N GLN A 38 -12.28 -8.57 7.52
CA GLN A 38 -13.01 -7.86 8.56
C GLN A 38 -14.46 -7.67 8.11
N MET A 39 -15.39 -8.29 8.82
CA MET A 39 -16.82 -8.06 8.63
C MET A 39 -17.16 -6.63 9.06
N LEU A 40 -17.95 -5.94 8.25
CA LEU A 40 -18.50 -4.63 8.60
C LEU A 40 -19.65 -4.81 9.61
N LEU A 41 -19.79 -3.86 10.54
CA LEU A 41 -20.91 -3.85 11.49
C LEU A 41 -22.27 -3.76 10.76
N GLU A 42 -22.30 -2.95 9.70
CA GLU A 42 -23.42 -2.82 8.77
C GLU A 42 -22.89 -2.90 7.34
N PRO A 43 -23.55 -3.67 6.46
CA PRO A 43 -23.19 -3.68 5.04
C PRO A 43 -23.25 -2.27 4.44
N ARG A 44 -22.29 -1.93 3.60
CA ARG A 44 -22.24 -0.64 2.90
C ARG A 44 -22.70 -0.81 1.46
N VAL A 45 -23.62 0.05 1.05
CA VAL A 45 -24.04 0.16 -0.36
C VAL A 45 -23.24 1.29 -1.00
N ILE A 46 -22.58 0.96 -2.12
CA ILE A 46 -21.76 1.91 -2.88
C ILE A 46 -22.35 2.02 -4.28
N HIS A 47 -22.65 3.26 -4.67
CA HIS A 47 -23.11 3.57 -6.03
C HIS A 47 -21.91 3.69 -6.97
N LEU A 48 -21.98 3.02 -8.09
CA LEU A 48 -20.96 2.99 -9.12
C LEU A 48 -21.56 3.51 -10.45
N ASN A 49 -20.79 4.28 -11.19
CA ASN A 49 -21.18 4.62 -12.55
C ASN A 49 -21.04 3.39 -13.48
N ALA A 50 -21.53 3.49 -14.70
CA ALA A 50 -21.56 2.37 -15.65
C ALA A 50 -20.18 1.76 -15.90
N SER A 51 -19.12 2.58 -16.01
CA SER A 51 -17.75 2.11 -16.23
C SER A 51 -17.21 1.34 -15.02
N LEU A 52 -17.48 1.82 -13.79
CA LEU A 52 -17.05 1.14 -12.56
C LEU A 52 -17.86 -0.13 -12.31
N MET A 53 -19.14 -0.19 -12.70
CA MET A 53 -19.94 -1.42 -12.67
C MET A 53 -19.36 -2.47 -13.61
N GLU A 54 -19.00 -2.09 -14.83
CA GLU A 54 -18.31 -3.00 -15.77
C GLU A 54 -16.98 -3.51 -15.20
N ALA A 55 -16.18 -2.62 -14.62
CA ALA A 55 -14.93 -2.99 -13.94
C ALA A 55 -15.18 -3.94 -12.76
N PHE A 56 -16.22 -3.69 -11.97
CA PHE A 56 -16.63 -4.56 -10.86
C PHE A 56 -16.99 -5.96 -11.35
N GLU A 57 -17.85 -6.09 -12.34
CA GLU A 57 -18.25 -7.39 -12.89
C GLU A 57 -17.03 -8.17 -13.42
N ALA A 58 -16.10 -7.48 -14.09
CA ALA A 58 -14.88 -8.09 -14.61
C ALA A 58 -13.90 -8.53 -13.50
N GLN A 59 -13.91 -7.89 -12.33
CA GLN A 59 -12.94 -8.10 -11.26
C GLN A 59 -13.54 -8.73 -9.99
N LYS A 60 -14.84 -9.05 -9.99
CA LYS A 60 -15.57 -9.55 -8.82
C LYS A 60 -14.89 -10.75 -8.16
N GLU A 61 -14.53 -11.76 -8.94
CA GLU A 61 -13.87 -12.97 -8.43
C GLU A 61 -12.49 -12.63 -7.82
N THR A 62 -11.78 -11.70 -8.43
CA THR A 62 -10.51 -11.21 -7.90
C THR A 62 -10.70 -10.48 -6.57
N LEU A 63 -11.72 -9.63 -6.44
CA LEU A 63 -12.03 -8.96 -5.16
C LEU A 63 -12.35 -9.98 -4.06
N LEU A 64 -13.11 -11.04 -4.38
CA LEU A 64 -13.39 -12.12 -3.44
C LEU A 64 -12.10 -12.86 -3.03
N SER A 65 -11.20 -13.12 -4.01
CA SER A 65 -9.93 -13.82 -3.76
C SER A 65 -8.92 -13.04 -2.92
N ILE A 66 -9.06 -11.72 -2.80
CA ILE A 66 -8.20 -10.87 -1.95
C ILE A 66 -8.87 -10.45 -0.63
N GLY A 67 -10.07 -10.97 -0.34
CA GLY A 67 -10.71 -10.84 0.96
C GLY A 67 -11.85 -9.84 1.06
N PHE A 68 -12.31 -9.26 -0.04
CA PHE A 68 -13.58 -8.53 -0.04
C PHE A 68 -14.74 -9.52 -0.02
N LYS A 69 -15.85 -9.13 0.59
CA LYS A 69 -17.14 -9.79 0.45
C LYS A 69 -18.11 -8.78 -0.16
N VAL A 70 -18.33 -8.91 -1.45
CA VAL A 70 -19.06 -7.95 -2.29
C VAL A 70 -20.02 -8.66 -3.19
N GLU A 71 -21.18 -8.05 -3.44
CA GLU A 71 -22.17 -8.56 -4.37
C GLU A 71 -22.91 -7.40 -5.08
N PRO A 72 -23.44 -7.62 -6.29
CA PRO A 72 -24.30 -6.66 -6.95
C PRO A 72 -25.54 -6.35 -6.08
N PHE A 73 -25.94 -5.08 -6.05
CA PHE A 73 -27.12 -4.62 -5.34
C PHE A 73 -27.89 -3.58 -6.17
N GLY A 74 -28.78 -4.05 -7.02
CA GLY A 74 -29.47 -3.21 -8.00
C GLY A 74 -28.69 -3.07 -9.31
N VAL A 75 -28.96 -2.00 -10.06
CA VAL A 75 -28.41 -1.79 -11.41
C VAL A 75 -27.07 -1.04 -11.39
N ASP A 76 -26.90 -0.14 -10.42
CA ASP A 76 -25.81 0.82 -10.34
C ASP A 76 -25.10 0.81 -8.98
N SER A 77 -25.25 -0.27 -8.23
CA SER A 77 -24.74 -0.34 -6.85
C SER A 77 -24.20 -1.72 -6.53
N ILE A 78 -23.31 -1.75 -5.55
CA ILE A 78 -22.79 -2.97 -4.93
C ILE A 78 -23.00 -2.93 -3.43
N ARG A 79 -23.14 -4.08 -2.80
CA ARG A 79 -23.16 -4.26 -1.35
C ARG A 79 -21.87 -4.87 -0.90
N VAL A 80 -21.21 -4.21 0.06
CA VAL A 80 -19.97 -4.66 0.68
C VAL A 80 -20.27 -5.10 2.11
N GLU A 81 -19.95 -6.34 2.46
CA GLU A 81 -20.15 -6.94 3.78
C GLU A 81 -18.84 -7.11 4.55
N ALA A 82 -17.71 -7.27 3.84
CA ALA A 82 -16.38 -7.37 4.45
C ALA A 82 -15.29 -6.80 3.55
N ILE A 83 -14.20 -6.38 4.16
CA ILE A 83 -12.98 -5.91 3.51
C ILE A 83 -11.77 -6.68 4.05
N PRO A 84 -10.63 -6.73 3.33
CA PRO A 84 -9.39 -7.31 3.85
C PRO A 84 -8.98 -6.66 5.19
N SER A 85 -8.61 -7.46 6.18
CA SER A 85 -8.29 -6.98 7.54
C SER A 85 -7.10 -6.02 7.55
N VAL A 86 -6.15 -6.18 6.67
CA VAL A 86 -4.95 -5.33 6.53
C VAL A 86 -5.31 -3.86 6.30
N ILE A 87 -6.43 -3.60 5.61
CA ILE A 87 -6.88 -2.25 5.24
C ILE A 87 -8.12 -1.80 6.02
N GLN A 88 -8.42 -2.39 7.18
CA GLN A 88 -9.61 -2.07 7.99
C GLN A 88 -9.74 -0.60 8.41
N HIS A 89 -8.66 0.17 8.34
CA HIS A 89 -8.62 1.60 8.65
C HIS A 89 -9.01 2.50 7.45
N LEU A 90 -9.08 1.94 6.23
CA LEU A 90 -9.48 2.67 5.04
C LEU A 90 -11.01 2.73 4.96
N ASP A 91 -11.55 3.84 4.44
CA ASP A 91 -12.99 3.91 4.13
C ASP A 91 -13.34 2.87 3.07
N VAL A 92 -14.48 2.21 3.27
CA VAL A 92 -14.92 1.10 2.40
C VAL A 92 -15.13 1.56 0.96
N GLY A 93 -15.68 2.78 0.77
CA GLY A 93 -15.86 3.37 -0.56
C GLY A 93 -14.53 3.65 -1.23
N GLU A 94 -13.58 4.25 -0.49
CA GLU A 94 -12.22 4.48 -1.01
C GLU A 94 -11.53 3.17 -1.39
N ALA A 95 -11.66 2.12 -0.58
CA ALA A 95 -11.07 0.80 -0.87
C ALA A 95 -11.61 0.20 -2.17
N ILE A 96 -12.93 0.25 -2.38
CA ILE A 96 -13.58 -0.25 -3.59
C ILE A 96 -13.19 0.58 -4.81
N LEU A 97 -13.24 1.92 -4.71
CA LEU A 97 -12.84 2.79 -5.82
C LEU A 97 -11.37 2.56 -6.21
N ALA A 98 -10.47 2.51 -5.24
CA ALA A 98 -9.06 2.18 -5.47
C ALA A 98 -8.87 0.82 -6.15
N ALA A 99 -9.70 -0.17 -5.81
CA ALA A 99 -9.64 -1.48 -6.44
C ALA A 99 -10.10 -1.47 -7.91
N LEU A 100 -11.14 -0.69 -8.24
CA LEU A 100 -11.80 -0.71 -9.54
C LEU A 100 -11.21 0.29 -10.56
N GLU A 101 -10.70 1.43 -10.08
CA GLU A 101 -10.08 2.43 -10.94
C GLU A 101 -8.72 1.94 -11.45
N ARG A 102 -8.44 2.24 -12.71
CA ARG A 102 -7.11 1.97 -13.29
C ARG A 102 -6.17 3.09 -12.88
N ASP A 103 -4.93 2.73 -12.51
CA ASP A 103 -3.86 3.68 -12.23
C ASP A 103 -2.85 3.67 -13.40
N ASP A 104 -2.37 4.84 -13.81
CA ASP A 104 -1.33 4.96 -14.83
C ASP A 104 -0.04 4.25 -14.41
N GLU A 105 0.19 4.12 -13.10
CA GLU A 105 1.34 3.38 -12.54
C GLU A 105 1.23 1.86 -12.71
N ASP A 106 0.06 1.32 -13.05
CA ASP A 106 -0.12 -0.10 -13.38
C ASP A 106 0.77 -0.56 -14.56
N GLN A 107 1.21 0.36 -15.40
CA GLN A 107 2.15 0.08 -16.50
C GLN A 107 3.51 -0.40 -15.97
N ASN A 108 3.93 0.05 -14.78
CA ASN A 108 5.16 -0.41 -14.14
C ASN A 108 5.03 -1.83 -13.55
N LEU A 109 3.82 -2.37 -13.50
CA LEU A 109 3.47 -3.67 -12.91
C LEU A 109 3.16 -4.72 -14.00
N ILE A 110 3.75 -4.61 -15.20
CA ILE A 110 3.40 -5.43 -16.38
C ILE A 110 3.51 -6.95 -16.08
N GLU A 111 4.50 -7.35 -15.28
CA GLU A 111 4.75 -8.76 -14.96
C GLU A 111 3.91 -9.27 -13.76
N GLN A 112 3.11 -8.43 -13.12
CA GLN A 112 2.31 -8.81 -11.96
C GLN A 112 0.93 -9.33 -12.36
N THR A 113 0.38 -10.23 -11.53
CA THR A 113 -0.99 -10.73 -11.68
C THR A 113 -2.01 -9.62 -11.43
N ILE A 114 -3.25 -9.83 -11.88
CA ILE A 114 -4.35 -8.87 -11.69
C ILE A 114 -4.59 -8.62 -10.21
N GLU A 115 -4.54 -9.66 -9.37
CA GLU A 115 -4.68 -9.56 -7.92
C GLU A 115 -3.64 -8.61 -7.32
N LYS A 116 -2.37 -8.79 -7.67
CA LYS A 116 -1.29 -7.94 -7.17
C LYS A 116 -1.41 -6.50 -7.62
N LYS A 117 -1.93 -6.24 -8.83
CA LYS A 117 -2.20 -4.88 -9.33
C LYS A 117 -3.31 -4.21 -8.51
N ILE A 118 -4.39 -4.94 -8.24
CA ILE A 118 -5.49 -4.43 -7.40
C ILE A 118 -4.99 -4.18 -5.98
N ILE A 119 -4.26 -5.12 -5.39
CA ILE A 119 -3.65 -4.96 -4.06
C ILE A 119 -2.75 -3.72 -4.02
N SER A 120 -1.90 -3.51 -5.03
CA SER A 120 -1.01 -2.35 -5.10
C SER A 120 -1.77 -1.02 -5.09
N ARG A 121 -2.84 -0.90 -5.89
CA ARG A 121 -3.69 0.30 -5.92
C ARG A 121 -4.36 0.56 -4.57
N ILE A 122 -4.92 -0.48 -3.94
CA ILE A 122 -5.53 -0.37 -2.61
C ILE A 122 -4.50 0.07 -1.58
N CYS A 123 -3.31 -0.54 -1.57
CA CYS A 123 -2.23 -0.20 -0.63
C CYS A 123 -1.74 1.23 -0.77
N LYS A 124 -1.67 1.77 -1.99
CA LYS A 124 -1.35 3.18 -2.27
C LYS A 124 -2.35 4.13 -1.59
N HIS A 125 -3.64 3.80 -1.66
CA HIS A 125 -4.70 4.59 -1.01
C HIS A 125 -4.71 4.42 0.52
N ALA A 126 -4.43 3.22 1.02
CA ALA A 126 -4.40 2.89 2.44
C ALA A 126 -3.12 3.35 3.15
N ALA A 127 -2.05 3.65 2.42
CA ALA A 127 -0.77 4.05 2.99
C ALA A 127 -0.86 5.41 3.70
N ILE A 128 0.03 5.60 4.69
CA ILE A 128 0.22 6.86 5.40
C ILE A 128 0.37 7.99 4.40
N LYS A 129 -0.44 9.02 4.53
CA LYS A 129 -0.41 10.16 3.59
C LYS A 129 0.87 10.98 3.77
N GLY A 130 1.37 11.55 2.66
CA GLY A 130 2.50 12.48 2.71
C GLY A 130 2.21 13.66 3.63
N GLY A 131 3.17 14.01 4.50
CA GLY A 131 3.02 15.09 5.47
C GLY A 131 2.32 14.72 6.78
N GLN A 132 1.77 13.52 6.92
CA GLN A 132 1.25 13.03 8.19
C GLN A 132 2.39 12.89 9.21
N VAL A 133 2.21 13.46 10.39
CA VAL A 133 3.20 13.37 11.47
C VAL A 133 2.98 12.08 12.25
N LEU A 134 4.00 11.24 12.28
CA LEU A 134 4.03 10.02 13.09
C LEU A 134 4.73 10.27 14.43
N SER A 135 4.18 9.71 15.49
CA SER A 135 4.88 9.62 16.79
C SER A 135 6.15 8.77 16.65
N MET A 136 7.09 8.90 17.59
CA MET A 136 8.31 8.11 17.60
C MET A 136 8.02 6.60 17.59
N GLN A 137 7.01 6.16 18.36
CA GLN A 137 6.62 4.76 18.43
C GLN A 137 6.08 4.24 17.08
N GLU A 138 5.29 5.06 16.37
CA GLU A 138 4.79 4.72 15.03
C GLU A 138 5.92 4.67 14.01
N GLN A 139 6.89 5.59 14.08
CA GLN A 139 8.08 5.59 13.23
C GLN A 139 8.92 4.32 13.44
N GLU A 140 9.21 3.97 14.70
CA GLU A 140 9.94 2.75 15.04
C GLU A 140 9.21 1.49 14.55
N LYS A 141 7.88 1.45 14.74
CA LYS A 141 7.07 0.33 14.27
C LYS A 141 7.13 0.22 12.75
N LEU A 142 6.99 1.34 12.03
CA LEU A 142 7.06 1.36 10.57
C LEU A 142 8.42 0.83 10.06
N ILE A 143 9.52 1.25 10.69
CA ILE A 143 10.87 0.79 10.33
C ILE A 143 11.00 -0.72 10.55
N ARG A 144 10.59 -1.22 11.71
CA ARG A 144 10.64 -2.67 12.02
C ARG A 144 9.78 -3.49 11.07
N ASP A 145 8.56 -3.02 10.77
CA ASP A 145 7.67 -3.70 9.82
C ASP A 145 8.30 -3.71 8.41
N LEU A 146 8.97 -2.62 8.00
CA LEU A 146 9.66 -2.54 6.71
C LEU A 146 10.87 -3.48 6.64
N GLU A 147 11.66 -3.58 7.71
CA GLU A 147 12.81 -4.50 7.79
C GLU A 147 12.40 -5.96 7.65
N ASN A 148 11.17 -6.31 8.05
CA ASN A 148 10.63 -7.67 7.92
C ASN A 148 10.08 -7.97 6.52
N CYS A 149 9.99 -6.98 5.62
CA CYS A 149 9.55 -7.19 4.24
C CYS A 149 10.60 -7.95 3.43
N GLU A 150 10.17 -8.73 2.44
CA GLU A 150 11.06 -9.42 1.48
C GLU A 150 11.80 -8.41 0.60
N SER A 151 11.14 -7.31 0.22
CA SER A 151 11.68 -6.27 -0.66
C SER A 151 11.63 -4.87 -0.02
N PRO A 152 12.35 -4.63 1.11
CA PRO A 152 12.17 -3.42 1.90
C PRO A 152 12.65 -2.13 1.22
N ARG A 153 13.43 -2.21 0.13
CA ARG A 153 14.07 -1.05 -0.51
C ARG A 153 13.24 -0.38 -1.59
N THR A 154 12.15 -0.99 -2.03
CA THR A 154 11.29 -0.46 -3.09
C THR A 154 9.82 -0.65 -2.76
N CYS A 155 8.97 0.33 -3.09
CA CYS A 155 7.52 0.16 -3.02
C CYS A 155 7.02 -0.76 -4.17
N PRO A 156 5.76 -1.20 -4.16
CA PRO A 156 5.22 -2.03 -5.24
C PRO A 156 5.34 -1.40 -6.64
N HIS A 157 5.31 -0.07 -6.74
CA HIS A 157 5.45 0.69 -7.98
C HIS A 157 6.92 0.95 -8.39
N GLY A 158 7.91 0.39 -7.65
CA GLY A 158 9.33 0.51 -7.95
C GLY A 158 10.00 1.79 -7.42
N ARG A 159 9.32 2.63 -6.66
CA ARG A 159 9.92 3.80 -6.02
C ARG A 159 10.77 3.38 -4.82
N PRO A 160 11.94 4.01 -4.58
CA PRO A 160 12.72 3.74 -3.38
C PRO A 160 11.90 4.04 -2.11
N THR A 161 11.92 3.12 -1.14
CA THR A 161 11.35 3.34 0.20
C THR A 161 12.31 4.10 1.11
N MET A 162 13.61 4.00 0.81
CA MET A 162 14.66 4.66 1.58
C MET A 162 15.84 5.04 0.70
N ILE A 163 16.56 6.10 1.10
CA ILE A 163 17.87 6.47 0.57
C ILE A 163 18.91 6.45 1.68
N TYR A 164 20.10 5.99 1.34
CA TYR A 164 21.23 5.91 2.25
C TYR A 164 22.25 7.00 1.96
N LEU A 165 22.65 7.73 3.00
CA LEU A 165 23.68 8.75 2.97
C LEU A 165 24.86 8.30 3.83
N SER A 166 25.96 7.88 3.20
CA SER A 166 27.16 7.44 3.94
C SER A 166 27.79 8.58 4.73
N VAL A 167 28.54 8.24 5.78
CA VAL A 167 29.32 9.22 6.56
C VAL A 167 30.23 10.05 5.67
N ASP A 168 30.89 9.42 4.69
CA ASP A 168 31.77 10.13 3.73
C ASP A 168 30.99 11.10 2.84
N MET A 169 29.81 10.72 2.38
CA MET A 169 28.94 11.62 1.59
C MET A 169 28.54 12.83 2.43
N LEU A 170 28.09 12.61 3.67
CA LEU A 170 27.73 13.67 4.60
C LEU A 170 28.94 14.57 4.91
N ALA A 171 30.11 13.98 5.19
CA ALA A 171 31.32 14.75 5.46
C ALA A 171 31.75 15.63 4.27
N ARG A 172 31.61 15.14 3.03
CA ARG A 172 31.87 15.96 1.83
C ARG A 172 30.88 17.11 1.71
N GLN A 173 29.60 16.89 1.96
CA GLN A 173 28.58 17.94 1.91
C GLN A 173 28.83 19.05 2.94
N PHE A 174 29.37 18.68 4.10
CA PHE A 174 29.78 19.64 5.15
C PHE A 174 31.20 20.20 4.97
N GLY A 175 31.86 19.93 3.82
CA GLY A 175 33.22 20.42 3.53
C GLY A 175 34.32 19.84 4.45
N ARG A 176 34.05 18.73 5.12
CA ARG A 176 35.00 18.10 6.07
C ARG A 176 35.97 17.12 5.39
N LEU A 177 35.64 16.60 4.22
CA LEU A 177 36.55 15.86 3.36
C LEU A 177 36.88 16.76 2.19
N GLY A 178 38.14 17.22 2.11
CA GLY A 178 38.61 18.12 1.06
C GLY A 178 38.36 17.52 -0.33
N SER A 179 37.81 18.34 -1.22
CA SER A 179 37.86 18.06 -2.65
C SER A 179 39.33 18.01 -3.07
N ARG A 180 39.86 16.81 -3.31
CA ARG A 180 41.06 16.60 -4.11
C ARG A 180 40.67 16.45 -5.56
#